data_86e98d1e4777fbe5ba618139648cb716
#
_entry.id   86e98d1e4777fbe5ba618139648cb716
#
_cell.length_a   1.000
_cell.length_b   1.000
_cell.length_c   1.000
_cell.angle_alpha   90.00
_cell.angle_beta   90.00
_cell.angle_gamma   90.00
#
_symmetry.space_group_name_H-M   'P 1'
#
loop_
_entity.id
_entity.type
_entity.pdbx_description
1 polymer ?
#
loop_
_entity_poly.entity_id
_entity_poly.type
_entity_poly.pdbx_seq_one_letter_code
_entity_poly.pdbx_strand_id
1 'polypeptide(L)'
;MISAIILAGGKGKRMGAKVSKQYIEVKGKPILYYTIERFAACKDIDRIVLVLPKDEIEYCTKEILDKYSLKVDMIVEGGKERQDSVFNALDKLEDDEIVLIHDGARPFVSERIIKDGIKYAIAEASD
;
A
#
# COMPACT_ATOMS: atom_id res chain seq x y z
N MET A 1 -17.67 1.92 0.54
CA MET A 1 -16.45 1.30 1.10
C MET A 1 -15.22 2.10 0.72
N ILE A 2 -14.31 2.27 1.64
CA ILE A 2 -13.09 3.01 1.40
C ILE A 2 -11.92 2.05 1.37
N SER A 3 -11.22 2.02 0.25
CA SER A 3 -10.09 1.10 0.06
C SER A 3 -8.80 1.87 -0.08
N ALA A 4 -7.73 1.37 0.49
CA ALA A 4 -6.41 1.95 0.33
C ALA A 4 -5.56 1.00 -0.51
N ILE A 5 -4.96 1.53 -1.56
CA ILE A 5 -4.03 0.77 -2.39
C ILE A 5 -2.64 1.22 -1.99
N ILE A 6 -1.82 0.29 -1.49
CA ILE A 6 -0.44 0.58 -1.13
C ILE A 6 0.44 0.00 -2.23
N LEU A 7 1.13 0.89 -2.95
CA LEU A 7 1.99 0.48 -4.05
C LEU A 7 3.39 0.21 -3.51
N ALA A 8 3.76 -1.05 -3.42
CA ALA A 8 5.06 -1.45 -2.94
C ALA A 8 5.86 -2.14 -4.05
N GLY A 9 5.53 -1.86 -5.27
CA GLY A 9 6.14 -2.55 -6.36
C GLY A 9 7.13 -1.82 -7.17
N GLY A 10 7.61 -0.78 -6.72
CA GLY A 10 8.49 -0.05 -7.54
C GLY A 10 9.74 -0.78 -7.70
N LYS A 11 10.02 -1.36 -8.84
CA LYS A 11 11.14 -2.02 -9.11
C LYS A 11 12.14 -1.12 -9.16
N GLY A 12 12.11 -0.24 -8.88
CA GLY A 12 12.93 0.57 -9.00
C GLY A 12 14.24 0.51 -9.07
N LYS A 13 14.85 1.37 -9.32
CA LYS A 13 16.07 1.32 -9.46
C LYS A 13 16.57 1.45 -8.19
N ARG A 14 17.09 0.73 -7.65
CA ARG A 14 17.56 0.70 -6.47
C ARG A 14 18.85 1.26 -6.25
N MET A 15 19.43 2.03 -6.74
CA MET A 15 20.66 2.62 -6.45
C MET A 15 21.67 1.67 -5.97
N GLY A 16 21.77 0.54 -6.53
CA GLY A 16 22.75 -0.44 -6.17
C GLY A 16 22.39 -1.27 -4.96
N ALA A 17 21.31 -0.97 -4.34
CA ALA A 17 20.90 -1.75 -3.20
C ALA A 17 20.31 -3.06 -3.67
N LYS A 18 20.43 -4.11 -2.89
CA LYS A 18 19.90 -5.38 -3.28
C LYS A 18 18.44 -5.54 -2.92
N VAL A 19 17.90 -4.71 -2.06
CA VAL A 19 16.52 -4.81 -1.68
C VAL A 19 15.77 -3.58 -2.13
N SER A 20 14.50 -3.72 -2.35
CA SER A 20 13.67 -2.60 -2.73
C SER A 20 13.58 -1.63 -1.59
N LYS A 21 13.36 -0.36 -1.92
CA LYS A 21 13.32 0.70 -0.94
C LYS A 21 12.34 0.46 0.20
N GLN A 22 11.22 -0.13 -0.06
CA GLN A 22 10.20 -0.35 0.97
C GLN A 22 10.64 -1.37 2.02
N TYR A 23 11.69 -2.14 1.78
CA TYR A 23 12.16 -3.12 2.77
C TYR A 23 13.35 -2.62 3.59
N ILE A 24 13.82 -1.42 3.35
CA ILE A 24 14.90 -0.86 4.14
C ILE A 24 14.38 -0.66 5.56
N GLU A 25 15.17 -1.04 6.54
CA GLU A 25 14.73 -0.97 7.93
C GLU A 25 14.97 0.37 8.59
N VAL A 26 14.01 0.81 9.36
CA VAL A 26 14.10 2.01 10.16
C VAL A 26 13.67 1.59 11.55
N LYS A 27 14.53 1.80 12.53
CA LYS A 27 14.27 1.40 13.90
C LYS A 27 13.94 -0.08 14.00
N GLY A 28 14.63 -0.87 13.20
CA GLY A 28 14.52 -2.33 13.29
C GLY A 28 13.38 -2.95 12.52
N LYS A 29 12.58 -2.17 11.81
CA LYS A 29 11.47 -2.69 11.04
C LYS A 29 11.44 -2.10 9.66
N PRO A 30 10.98 -2.88 8.65
CA PRO A 30 10.97 -2.37 7.27
C PRO A 30 10.04 -1.17 7.13
N ILE A 31 10.37 -0.28 6.22
CA ILE A 31 9.52 0.88 5.96
C ILE A 31 8.09 0.45 5.67
N LEU A 32 7.91 -0.61 4.87
CA LEU A 32 6.58 -1.08 4.52
C LEU A 32 5.74 -1.47 5.75
N TYR A 33 6.39 -1.97 6.80
CA TYR A 33 5.69 -2.30 8.04
C TYR A 33 4.96 -1.05 8.57
N TYR A 34 5.67 0.08 8.63
CA TYR A 34 5.08 1.30 9.19
C TYR A 34 3.93 1.80 8.31
N THR A 35 4.08 1.70 7.00
CA THR A 35 3.02 2.15 6.10
C THR A 35 1.75 1.31 6.27
N ILE A 36 1.89 -0.01 6.27
CA ILE A 36 0.73 -0.89 6.41
C ILE A 36 0.09 -0.69 7.78
N GLU A 37 0.90 -0.59 8.80
CA GLU A 37 0.41 -0.45 10.16
C GLU A 37 -0.42 0.82 10.33
N ARG A 38 0.01 1.91 9.70
CA ARG A 38 -0.73 3.17 9.80
C ARG A 38 -2.10 3.06 9.12
N PHE A 39 -2.17 2.43 7.96
CA PHE A 39 -3.45 2.27 7.28
C PHE A 39 -4.34 1.28 8.03
N ALA A 40 -3.75 0.21 8.58
CA ALA A 40 -4.52 -0.78 9.32
C ALA A 40 -5.12 -0.19 10.60
N ALA A 41 -4.44 0.80 11.20
CA ALA A 41 -4.94 1.43 12.41
C ALA A 41 -6.03 2.47 12.13
N CYS A 42 -6.23 2.84 10.89
CA CYS A 42 -7.21 3.87 10.57
C CYS A 42 -8.59 3.23 10.42
N LYS A 43 -9.52 3.58 11.29
CA LYS A 43 -10.83 2.96 11.29
C LYS A 43 -11.67 3.32 10.07
N ASP A 44 -11.32 4.37 9.37
CA ASP A 44 -12.09 4.79 8.22
C ASP A 44 -11.73 4.00 6.96
N ILE A 45 -10.66 3.22 7.01
CA ILE A 45 -10.26 2.39 5.87
C ILE A 45 -10.90 1.02 6.02
N ASP A 46 -11.70 0.62 5.05
CA ASP A 46 -12.39 -0.65 5.08
C ASP A 46 -11.57 -1.79 4.48
N ARG A 47 -10.69 -1.49 3.56
CA ARG A 47 -9.96 -2.53 2.85
C ARG A 47 -8.56 -2.04 2.50
N ILE A 48 -7.56 -2.89 2.66
CA ILE A 48 -6.18 -2.57 2.27
C ILE A 48 -5.78 -3.53 1.15
N VAL A 49 -5.35 -2.97 0.04
CA VAL A 49 -4.87 -3.73 -1.11
C VAL A 49 -3.37 -3.44 -1.24
N LEU A 50 -2.55 -4.48 -1.19
CA LEU A 50 -1.10 -4.33 -1.28
C LEU A 50 -0.67 -4.79 -2.68
N VAL A 51 0.02 -3.95 -3.41
CA VAL A 51 0.50 -4.27 -4.75
C VAL A 51 2.00 -4.53 -4.69
N LEU A 52 2.42 -5.70 -5.15
CA LEU A 52 3.82 -6.12 -5.10
C LEU A 52 4.24 -6.70 -6.43
N PRO A 53 5.53 -6.63 -6.77
CA PRO A 53 6.01 -7.35 -7.93
C PRO A 53 5.81 -8.84 -7.69
N LYS A 54 5.55 -9.58 -8.74
CA LYS A 54 5.27 -11.00 -8.62
C LYS A 54 6.35 -11.73 -7.85
N ASP A 55 7.60 -11.43 -8.10
CA ASP A 55 8.70 -12.13 -7.46
C ASP A 55 8.95 -11.69 -6.02
N GLU A 56 8.21 -10.73 -5.49
CA GLU A 56 8.35 -10.31 -4.11
C GLU A 56 7.18 -10.72 -3.24
N ILE A 57 6.14 -11.30 -3.83
CA ILE A 57 4.93 -11.64 -3.07
C ILE A 57 5.24 -12.64 -1.95
N GLU A 58 6.00 -13.68 -2.26
CA GLU A 58 6.30 -14.68 -1.27
C GLU A 58 7.17 -14.11 -0.15
N TYR A 59 8.19 -13.36 -0.51
CA TYR A 59 9.08 -12.75 0.47
C TYR A 59 8.31 -11.81 1.39
N CYS A 60 7.49 -10.94 0.82
CA CYS A 60 6.75 -9.96 1.59
C CYS A 60 5.74 -10.64 2.51
N THR A 61 5.08 -11.68 2.02
CA THR A 61 4.10 -12.39 2.81
C THR A 61 4.75 -13.00 4.06
N LYS A 62 5.90 -13.64 3.89
CA LYS A 62 6.57 -14.27 5.01
C LYS A 62 7.32 -13.31 5.90
N GLU A 63 8.09 -12.43 5.32
CA GLU A 63 9.01 -11.60 6.08
C GLU A 63 8.40 -10.29 6.60
N ILE A 64 7.28 -9.89 6.08
CA ILE A 64 6.63 -8.65 6.51
C ILE A 64 5.27 -8.94 7.11
N LEU A 65 4.38 -9.52 6.35
CA LEU A 65 3.01 -9.70 6.83
C LEU A 65 2.92 -10.73 7.97
N ASP A 66 3.48 -11.90 7.77
CA ASP A 66 3.41 -12.95 8.79
C ASP A 66 4.30 -12.60 9.98
N LYS A 67 5.50 -12.11 9.71
CA LYS A 67 6.44 -11.82 10.78
C LYS A 67 5.92 -10.79 11.77
N TYR A 68 5.23 -9.76 11.27
CA TYR A 68 4.74 -8.70 12.14
C TYR A 68 3.22 -8.78 12.35
N SER A 69 2.61 -9.87 11.96
CA SER A 69 1.17 -10.08 12.13
C SER A 69 0.32 -8.97 11.50
N LEU A 70 0.76 -8.50 10.35
CA LEU A 70 0.01 -7.47 9.63
C LEU A 70 -1.00 -8.14 8.70
N LYS A 71 -2.17 -7.55 8.59
CA LYS A 71 -3.20 -8.09 7.73
C LYS A 71 -3.52 -7.13 6.62
N VAL A 72 -3.56 -7.63 5.41
CA VAL A 72 -4.07 -6.87 4.26
C VAL A 72 -5.19 -7.71 3.67
N ASP A 73 -6.13 -7.05 3.03
CA ASP A 73 -7.29 -7.75 2.51
C ASP A 73 -7.02 -8.41 1.16
N MET A 74 -6.06 -7.90 0.43
CA MET A 74 -5.80 -8.43 -0.89
C MET A 74 -4.37 -8.11 -1.30
N ILE A 75 -3.70 -9.03 -1.98
CA ILE A 75 -2.39 -8.80 -2.55
C ILE A 75 -2.56 -8.92 -4.06
N VAL A 76 -2.09 -7.91 -4.78
CA VAL A 76 -2.25 -7.85 -6.23
C VAL A 76 -0.86 -7.77 -6.85
N GLU A 77 -0.67 -8.47 -7.93
CA GLU A 77 0.59 -8.44 -8.64
C GLU A 77 0.72 -7.11 -9.38
N GLY A 78 1.84 -6.44 -9.24
CA GLY A 78 2.08 -5.17 -9.92
C GLY A 78 2.40 -5.35 -11.38
N GLY A 79 2.27 -4.28 -12.13
CA GLY A 79 2.58 -4.30 -13.55
C GLY A 79 3.96 -3.73 -13.80
N LYS A 80 4.25 -3.50 -15.09
CA LYS A 80 5.54 -3.02 -15.48
C LYS A 80 5.77 -1.58 -15.05
N GLU A 81 4.76 -0.76 -15.17
CA GLU A 81 4.85 0.64 -14.79
C GLU A 81 3.92 0.90 -13.61
N ARG A 82 4.11 2.05 -12.96
CA ARG A 82 3.27 2.40 -11.82
C ARG A 82 1.79 2.41 -12.20
N GLN A 83 1.47 2.97 -13.35
CA GLN A 83 0.08 3.04 -13.78
C GLN A 83 -0.52 1.65 -14.01
N ASP A 84 0.30 0.70 -14.45
CA ASP A 84 -0.19 -0.67 -14.65
C ASP A 84 -0.50 -1.31 -13.30
N SER A 85 0.31 -1.01 -12.28
CA SER A 85 0.08 -1.53 -10.93
C SER A 85 -1.21 -0.95 -10.36
N VAL A 86 -1.43 0.34 -10.54
CA VAL A 86 -2.66 0.98 -10.07
C VAL A 86 -3.86 0.37 -10.79
N PHE A 87 -3.76 0.19 -12.10
CA PHE A 87 -4.85 -0.36 -12.87
C PHE A 87 -5.18 -1.79 -12.42
N ASN A 88 -4.16 -2.61 -12.17
CA ASN A 88 -4.38 -3.98 -11.73
C ASN A 88 -5.13 -4.02 -10.39
N ALA A 89 -4.80 -3.10 -9.49
CA ALA A 89 -5.47 -3.03 -8.21
C ALA A 89 -6.91 -2.54 -8.36
N LEU A 90 -7.11 -1.50 -9.17
CA LEU A 90 -8.44 -0.96 -9.36
C LEU A 90 -9.37 -1.98 -10.02
N ASP A 91 -8.80 -2.83 -10.87
CA ASP A 91 -9.60 -3.85 -11.54
C ASP A 91 -10.19 -4.86 -10.55
N LYS A 92 -9.64 -4.94 -9.34
CA LYS A 92 -10.12 -5.88 -8.33
C LYS A 92 -11.11 -5.21 -7.38
N LEU A 93 -11.34 -3.94 -7.51
CA LEU A 93 -12.22 -3.21 -6.60
C LEU A 93 -13.54 -2.86 -7.31
N GLU A 94 -14.56 -2.58 -6.50
CA GLU A 94 -15.85 -2.23 -7.07
C GLU A 94 -15.89 -0.78 -7.49
N ASP A 95 -16.70 -0.48 -8.47
CA ASP A 95 -16.71 0.84 -9.06
C ASP A 95 -17.13 1.97 -8.11
N ASP A 96 -17.93 1.68 -7.13
CA ASP A 96 -18.41 2.74 -6.25
C ASP A 96 -17.54 2.94 -5.02
N GLU A 97 -16.35 2.35 -4.96
CA GLU A 97 -15.50 2.51 -3.80
C GLU A 97 -14.70 3.80 -3.90
N ILE A 98 -14.42 4.38 -2.76
CA ILE A 98 -13.49 5.48 -2.68
C ILE A 98 -12.11 4.86 -2.50
N VAL A 99 -11.16 5.24 -3.32
CA VAL A 99 -9.85 4.62 -3.32
C VAL A 99 -8.77 5.63 -3.03
N LEU A 100 -7.92 5.33 -2.07
CA LEU A 100 -6.74 6.13 -1.76
C LEU A 100 -5.53 5.37 -2.26
N ILE A 101 -4.61 6.04 -2.91
CA ILE A 101 -3.42 5.39 -3.45
C ILE A 101 -2.20 5.96 -2.73
N HIS A 102 -1.37 5.10 -2.17
CA HIS A 102 -0.23 5.51 -1.37
C HIS A 102 1.02 4.70 -1.73
N ASP A 103 2.17 5.36 -1.70
CA ASP A 103 3.44 4.70 -1.99
C ASP A 103 3.92 3.99 -0.72
N GLY A 104 4.16 2.70 -0.81
CA GLY A 104 4.58 1.89 0.33
C GLY A 104 5.92 2.26 0.92
N ALA A 105 6.72 3.04 0.20
CA ALA A 105 8.02 3.49 0.71
C ALA A 105 7.92 4.78 1.52
N ARG A 106 6.73 5.26 1.82
CA ARG A 106 6.56 6.46 2.63
C ARG A 106 6.01 6.07 3.98
N PRO A 107 6.86 5.87 4.98
CA PRO A 107 6.45 5.30 6.26
C PRO A 107 5.76 6.25 7.22
N PHE A 108 5.94 7.53 7.03
CA PHE A 108 5.45 8.48 8.04
C PHE A 108 4.14 9.16 7.68
N VAL A 109 3.26 8.43 7.02
CA VAL A 109 1.93 8.95 6.76
C VAL A 109 1.17 8.96 8.09
N SER A 110 0.55 10.07 8.43
CA SER A 110 -0.18 10.15 9.68
C SER A 110 -1.64 9.80 9.46
N GLU A 111 -2.31 9.45 10.53
CA GLU A 111 -3.73 9.16 10.48
C GLU A 111 -4.49 10.40 9.99
N ARG A 112 -4.03 11.58 10.37
CA ARG A 112 -4.66 12.83 9.94
C ARG A 112 -4.58 12.99 8.42
N ILE A 113 -3.43 12.68 7.82
CA ILE A 113 -3.29 12.78 6.37
C ILE A 113 -4.23 11.80 5.67
N ILE A 114 -4.36 10.60 6.21
CA ILE A 114 -5.26 9.61 5.65
C ILE A 114 -6.71 10.10 5.75
N LYS A 115 -7.10 10.61 6.90
CA LYS A 115 -8.47 11.11 7.09
C LYS A 115 -8.77 12.32 6.22
N ASP A 116 -7.80 13.20 6.05
CA ASP A 116 -8.00 14.37 5.19
C ASP A 116 -8.16 13.93 3.74
N GLY A 117 -7.41 12.90 3.32
CA GLY A 117 -7.56 12.34 1.98
C GLY A 117 -8.95 11.77 1.76
N ILE A 118 -9.50 11.09 2.77
CA ILE A 118 -10.84 10.53 2.69
C ILE A 118 -11.88 11.66 2.60
N LYS A 119 -11.73 12.70 3.41
CA LYS A 119 -12.67 13.82 3.38
C LYS A 119 -12.65 14.49 2.02
N TYR A 120 -11.46 14.66 1.45
CA TYR A 120 -11.34 15.30 0.15
C TYR A 120 -12.02 14.41 -0.92
N ALA A 121 -11.80 13.11 -0.87
CA ALA A 121 -12.38 12.19 -1.85
C ALA A 121 -13.90 12.18 -1.76
N ILE A 122 -14.45 12.24 -0.55
CA ILE A 122 -15.89 12.28 -0.37
C ILE A 122 -16.46 13.59 -0.94
N ALA A 123 -15.78 14.71 -0.68
CA ALA A 123 -16.24 15.99 -1.18
C ALA A 123 -16.24 16.01 -2.71
N GLU A 124 -15.19 15.45 -3.33
CA GLU A 124 -15.13 15.40 -4.78
C GLU A 124 -16.22 14.51 -5.35
N ALA A 125 -16.51 13.40 -4.70
CA ALA A 125 -17.54 12.47 -5.16
C ALA A 125 -18.95 13.06 -5.04
N SER A 126 -19.12 14.03 -4.15
CA SER A 126 -20.43 14.64 -3.94
C SER A 126 -20.76 15.68 -4.99
N ASP A 127 -19.75 16.14 -5.70
CA ASP A 127 -20.00 17.11 -6.75
C ASP A 127 -20.52 16.41 -8.00
#